data_c319a198b9362809ad699f789641049d
#
_entry.id   c319a198b9362809ad699f789641049d
#
_cell.length_a   1.000
_cell.length_b   1.000
_cell.length_c   1.000
_cell.angle_alpha   90.00
_cell.angle_beta   90.00
_cell.angle_gamma   90.00
#
_symmetry.space_group_name_H-M   'P 1'
#
loop_
_entity.id
_entity.type
_entity.pdbx_description
1 polymer ?
#
loop_
_entity_poly.entity_id
_entity_poly.type
_entity_poly.pdbx_seq_one_letter_code
_entity_poly.pdbx_strand_id
1 'polypeptide(L)'
;AEKIGVYGVSLGAGAVALAFAEEPRMGAVWLDSPFADMEKIVRRELLRFGYPTFLSGGAKMAGQLFGGIDIMERSPLEGAGAIGNRHLFIAHGKQDERIPPVHGQMMCDTAKKSLKPQGSVECWQTRGIISVDEGRKITGHAVGMLTEMGNWNLRMKDFFGRTLQLKP
;
A
#
# COMPACT_ATOMS: atom_id res chain seq x y z
N ALA A 1 14.24 -15.46 16.06
CA ALA A 1 13.69 -15.64 14.70
C ALA A 1 14.18 -14.51 13.81
N GLU A 2 14.65 -14.84 12.61
CA GLU A 2 15.05 -13.82 11.63
C GLU A 2 13.86 -12.95 11.26
N LYS A 3 14.08 -11.63 11.20
CA LYS A 3 13.08 -10.67 10.75
C LYS A 3 13.12 -10.55 9.24
N ILE A 4 11.97 -10.50 8.60
CA ILE A 4 11.81 -10.35 7.16
C ILE A 4 11.39 -8.92 6.85
N GLY A 5 12.07 -8.29 5.87
CA GLY A 5 11.64 -7.04 5.25
C GLY A 5 10.85 -7.33 3.98
N VAL A 6 9.71 -6.68 3.80
CA VAL A 6 8.84 -6.90 2.64
C VAL A 6 8.44 -5.58 2.00
N TYR A 7 8.46 -5.55 0.68
CA TYR A 7 7.99 -4.43 -0.15
C TYR A 7 6.80 -4.86 -0.99
N GLY A 8 5.77 -4.05 -1.03
CA GLY A 8 4.59 -4.27 -1.86
C GLY A 8 4.13 -3.02 -2.58
N VAL A 9 3.64 -3.17 -3.81
CA VAL A 9 3.15 -2.07 -4.66
C VAL A 9 1.71 -2.33 -5.06
N SER A 10 0.85 -1.31 -4.98
CA SER A 10 -0.53 -1.36 -5.50
C SER A 10 -1.30 -2.57 -4.94
N LEU A 11 -1.76 -3.49 -5.80
CA LEU A 11 -2.40 -4.75 -5.39
C LEU A 11 -1.48 -5.58 -4.49
N GLY A 12 -0.17 -5.63 -4.82
CA GLY A 12 0.84 -6.28 -3.99
C GLY A 12 0.99 -5.63 -2.61
N ALA A 13 0.80 -4.30 -2.49
CA ALA A 13 0.80 -3.63 -1.20
C ALA A 13 -0.39 -4.07 -0.33
N GLY A 14 -1.57 -4.29 -0.93
CA GLY A 14 -2.73 -4.86 -0.24
C GLY A 14 -2.47 -6.28 0.26
N ALA A 15 -1.92 -7.14 -0.60
CA ALA A 15 -1.58 -8.52 -0.24
C ALA A 15 -0.51 -8.57 0.88
N VAL A 16 0.53 -7.74 0.78
CA VAL A 16 1.57 -7.62 1.81
C VAL A 16 0.98 -7.13 3.14
N ALA A 17 0.05 -6.17 3.11
CA ALA A 17 -0.61 -5.68 4.31
C ALA A 17 -1.41 -6.80 5.00
N LEU A 18 -2.16 -7.60 4.24
CA LEU A 18 -2.89 -8.75 4.79
C LEU A 18 -1.95 -9.80 5.37
N ALA A 19 -0.88 -10.15 4.65
CA ALA A 19 0.15 -11.05 5.14
C ALA A 19 0.83 -10.53 6.41
N PHE A 20 1.03 -9.21 6.53
CA PHE A 20 1.60 -8.57 7.71
C PHE A 20 0.73 -8.76 8.96
N ALA A 21 -0.59 -8.87 8.80
CA ALA A 21 -1.47 -9.19 9.93
C ALA A 21 -1.22 -10.59 10.49
N GLU A 22 -0.86 -11.55 9.63
CA GLU A 22 -0.79 -12.97 9.97
C GLU A 22 0.64 -13.48 10.21
N GLU A 23 1.64 -12.85 9.59
CA GLU A 23 3.03 -13.32 9.64
C GLU A 23 3.89 -12.46 10.61
N PRO A 24 4.15 -12.94 11.84
CA PRO A 24 4.88 -12.16 12.85
C PRO A 24 6.37 -11.97 12.52
N ARG A 25 6.95 -12.76 11.61
CA ARG A 25 8.34 -12.60 11.17
C ARG A 25 8.54 -11.39 10.25
N MET A 26 7.47 -10.86 9.66
CA MET A 26 7.54 -9.62 8.88
C MET A 26 7.81 -8.45 9.84
N GLY A 27 9.09 -8.17 10.09
CA GLY A 27 9.54 -7.14 11.03
C GLY A 27 9.43 -5.73 10.49
N ALA A 28 9.60 -5.56 9.18
CA ALA A 28 9.54 -4.26 8.50
C ALA A 28 8.83 -4.40 7.15
N VAL A 29 7.87 -3.52 6.88
CA VAL A 29 7.07 -3.54 5.66
C VAL A 29 7.05 -2.16 5.02
N TRP A 30 7.27 -2.11 3.70
CA TRP A 30 7.10 -0.92 2.88
C TRP A 30 5.96 -1.12 1.90
N LEU A 31 4.94 -0.28 1.98
CA LEU A 31 3.78 -0.27 1.09
C LEU A 31 3.83 0.95 0.16
N ASP A 32 3.83 0.71 -1.14
CA ASP A 32 3.74 1.76 -2.15
C ASP A 32 2.35 1.78 -2.76
N SER A 33 1.71 2.95 -2.70
CA SER A 33 0.38 3.20 -3.23
C SER A 33 -0.64 2.14 -2.79
N PRO A 34 -0.72 1.83 -1.46
CA PRO A 34 -1.64 0.84 -0.93
C PRO A 34 -3.09 1.32 -1.04
N PHE A 35 -4.01 0.36 -1.08
CA PHE A 35 -5.42 0.64 -0.85
C PHE A 35 -5.87 0.14 0.52
N ALA A 36 -6.86 0.81 1.09
CA ALA A 36 -7.43 0.48 2.39
C ALA A 36 -8.73 -0.35 2.30
N ASP A 37 -9.34 -0.39 1.11
CA ASP A 37 -10.68 -0.93 0.90
C ASP A 37 -10.79 -1.46 -0.53
N MET A 38 -10.87 -2.78 -0.69
CA MET A 38 -10.93 -3.43 -2.00
C MET A 38 -12.24 -3.13 -2.73
N GLU A 39 -13.36 -3.08 -2.02
CA GLU A 39 -14.65 -2.81 -2.66
C GLU A 39 -14.67 -1.43 -3.31
N LYS A 40 -14.16 -0.41 -2.61
CA LYS A 40 -14.05 0.94 -3.16
C LYS A 40 -13.15 0.99 -4.39
N ILE A 41 -12.05 0.24 -4.39
CA ILE A 41 -11.17 0.16 -5.55
C ILE A 41 -11.84 -0.52 -6.72
N VAL A 42 -12.52 -1.65 -6.51
CA VAL A 42 -13.27 -2.35 -7.58
C VAL A 42 -14.35 -1.44 -8.17
N ARG A 43 -15.13 -0.76 -7.33
CA ARG A 43 -16.15 0.20 -7.81
C ARG A 43 -15.53 1.35 -8.62
N ARG A 44 -14.39 1.88 -8.18
CA ARG A 44 -13.68 2.95 -8.89
C ARG A 44 -13.14 2.46 -10.24
N GLU A 45 -12.55 1.27 -10.31
CA GLU A 45 -12.07 0.71 -11.57
C GLU A 45 -13.23 0.44 -12.54
N LEU A 46 -14.37 -0.05 -12.06
CA LEU A 46 -15.58 -0.18 -12.89
C LEU A 46 -15.97 1.16 -13.52
N LEU A 47 -16.07 2.23 -12.71
CA LEU A 47 -16.38 3.57 -13.23
C LEU A 47 -15.33 4.05 -14.23
N ARG A 48 -14.06 3.80 -13.98
CA ARG A 48 -12.96 4.20 -14.89
C ARG A 48 -13.07 3.54 -16.26
N PHE A 49 -13.58 2.33 -16.31
CA PHE A 49 -13.86 1.59 -17.56
C PHE A 49 -15.26 1.83 -18.11
N GLY A 50 -16.03 2.74 -17.54
CA GLY A 50 -17.41 3.05 -17.98
C GLY A 50 -18.45 2.02 -17.57
N TYR A 51 -18.15 1.15 -16.61
CA TYR A 51 -19.10 0.16 -16.11
C TYR A 51 -19.86 0.64 -14.88
N PRO A 52 -21.14 0.24 -14.74
CA PRO A 52 -21.92 0.55 -13.54
C PRO A 52 -21.36 -0.10 -12.27
N THR A 53 -21.41 0.63 -11.15
CA THR A 53 -20.82 0.16 -9.88
C THR A 53 -21.54 -1.04 -9.27
N PHE A 54 -22.81 -1.31 -9.62
CA PHE A 54 -23.54 -2.49 -9.12
C PHE A 54 -22.89 -3.81 -9.57
N LEU A 55 -22.07 -3.79 -10.64
CA LEU A 55 -21.30 -4.95 -11.08
C LEU A 55 -20.21 -5.37 -10.09
N SER A 56 -19.91 -4.57 -9.07
CA SER A 56 -18.96 -4.97 -8.00
C SER A 56 -19.43 -6.23 -7.27
N GLY A 57 -20.75 -6.44 -7.12
CA GLY A 57 -21.31 -7.68 -6.58
C GLY A 57 -20.99 -8.90 -7.45
N GLY A 58 -21.01 -8.74 -8.78
CA GLY A 58 -20.59 -9.78 -9.73
C GLY A 58 -19.11 -10.13 -9.62
N ALA A 59 -18.23 -9.12 -9.42
CA ALA A 59 -16.80 -9.34 -9.22
C ALA A 59 -16.54 -10.12 -7.91
N LYS A 60 -17.25 -9.80 -6.82
CA LYS A 60 -17.21 -10.55 -5.56
C LYS A 60 -17.63 -12.00 -5.78
N MET A 61 -18.78 -12.23 -6.40
CA MET A 61 -19.30 -13.57 -6.68
C MET A 61 -18.36 -14.38 -7.58
N ALA A 62 -17.76 -13.76 -8.60
CA ALA A 62 -16.77 -14.42 -9.44
C ALA A 62 -15.53 -14.82 -8.64
N GLY A 63 -15.03 -13.97 -7.76
CA GLY A 63 -13.93 -14.29 -6.85
C GLY A 63 -14.23 -15.52 -5.98
N GLN A 64 -15.44 -15.60 -5.43
CA GLN A 64 -15.89 -16.74 -4.62
C GLN A 64 -16.06 -18.03 -5.45
N LEU A 65 -16.70 -17.95 -6.62
CA LEU A 65 -17.00 -19.12 -7.46
C LEU A 65 -15.76 -19.70 -8.15
N PHE A 66 -14.87 -18.85 -8.66
CA PHE A 66 -13.71 -19.27 -9.46
C PHE A 66 -12.41 -19.30 -8.67
N GLY A 67 -12.29 -18.45 -7.65
CA GLY A 67 -11.09 -18.36 -6.82
C GLY A 67 -11.23 -18.98 -5.43
N GLY A 68 -12.44 -19.36 -5.03
CA GLY A 68 -12.71 -19.89 -3.68
C GLY A 68 -12.49 -18.88 -2.54
N ILE A 69 -12.33 -17.59 -2.89
CA ILE A 69 -12.03 -16.52 -1.93
C ILE A 69 -12.97 -15.33 -2.13
N ASP A 70 -13.36 -14.70 -1.03
CA ASP A 70 -14.00 -13.38 -1.06
C ASP A 70 -12.91 -12.30 -1.00
N ILE A 71 -12.55 -11.74 -2.16
CA ILE A 71 -11.51 -10.71 -2.24
C ILE A 71 -11.87 -9.40 -1.53
N MET A 72 -13.13 -9.23 -1.14
CA MET A 72 -13.65 -8.04 -0.46
C MET A 72 -13.89 -8.26 1.05
N GLU A 73 -13.76 -9.51 1.53
CA GLU A 73 -14.01 -9.85 2.94
C GLU A 73 -12.98 -9.22 3.86
N ARG A 74 -11.72 -9.19 3.44
CA ARG A 74 -10.61 -8.71 4.25
C ARG A 74 -10.11 -7.34 3.76
N SER A 75 -9.80 -6.49 4.73
CA SER A 75 -9.28 -5.15 4.47
C SER A 75 -7.78 -5.06 4.75
N PRO A 76 -6.97 -4.49 3.85
CA PRO A 76 -5.56 -4.18 4.13
C PRO A 76 -5.33 -3.33 5.40
N LEU A 77 -6.37 -2.64 5.90
CA LEU A 77 -6.32 -1.95 7.20
C LEU A 77 -6.05 -2.90 8.37
N GLU A 78 -6.39 -4.18 8.25
CA GLU A 78 -6.07 -5.20 9.26
C GLU A 78 -4.56 -5.27 9.48
N GLY A 79 -3.77 -5.27 8.40
CA GLY A 79 -2.32 -5.25 8.48
C GLY A 79 -1.77 -4.00 9.15
N ALA A 80 -2.32 -2.83 8.79
CA ALA A 80 -1.96 -1.58 9.44
C ALA A 80 -2.30 -1.59 10.94
N GLY A 81 -3.48 -2.13 11.29
CA GLY A 81 -3.91 -2.30 12.70
C GLY A 81 -3.11 -3.33 13.49
N ALA A 82 -2.49 -4.29 12.82
CA ALA A 82 -1.69 -5.33 13.44
C ALA A 82 -0.21 -4.96 13.63
N ILE A 83 0.19 -3.72 13.41
CA ILE A 83 1.59 -3.29 13.43
C ILE A 83 2.31 -3.63 14.76
N GLY A 84 1.74 -3.29 15.90
CA GLY A 84 2.35 -3.54 17.21
C GLY A 84 3.74 -2.90 17.33
N ASN A 85 4.76 -3.73 17.64
CA ASN A 85 6.17 -3.33 17.76
C ASN A 85 6.97 -3.44 16.45
N ARG A 86 6.30 -3.63 15.31
CA ARG A 86 6.93 -3.76 13.99
C ARG A 86 7.04 -2.41 13.29
N HIS A 87 7.56 -2.41 12.09
CA HIS A 87 7.88 -1.19 11.36
C HIS A 87 7.11 -1.14 10.04
N LEU A 88 6.46 -0.01 9.78
CA LEU A 88 5.66 0.19 8.58
C LEU A 88 6.02 1.52 7.91
N PHE A 89 6.37 1.46 6.63
CA PHE A 89 6.55 2.63 5.78
C PHE A 89 5.46 2.64 4.71
N ILE A 90 4.79 3.77 4.53
CA ILE A 90 3.75 3.95 3.53
C ILE A 90 4.14 5.12 2.63
N ALA A 91 4.36 4.83 1.35
CA ALA A 91 4.57 5.83 0.31
C ALA A 91 3.31 5.93 -0.55
N HIS A 92 2.88 7.16 -0.90
CA HIS A 92 1.72 7.36 -1.78
C HIS A 92 1.87 8.64 -2.60
N GLY A 93 1.59 8.56 -3.90
CA GLY A 93 1.60 9.71 -4.79
C GLY A 93 0.45 10.67 -4.50
N LYS A 94 0.73 11.97 -4.32
CA LYS A 94 -0.31 13.00 -4.07
C LYS A 94 -1.36 13.08 -5.17
N GLN A 95 -1.00 12.70 -6.39
CA GLN A 95 -1.85 12.80 -7.59
C GLN A 95 -2.13 11.41 -8.17
N ASP A 96 -2.20 10.41 -7.32
CA ASP A 96 -2.60 9.07 -7.73
C ASP A 96 -4.12 9.06 -7.99
N GLU A 97 -4.47 9.02 -9.28
CA GLU A 97 -5.88 9.01 -9.72
C GLU A 97 -6.49 7.62 -9.70
N ARG A 98 -5.67 6.58 -9.69
CA ARG A 98 -6.16 5.20 -9.66
C ARG A 98 -6.52 4.76 -8.25
N ILE A 99 -5.58 4.89 -7.31
CA ILE A 99 -5.82 4.69 -5.88
C ILE A 99 -5.65 6.04 -5.18
N PRO A 100 -6.75 6.71 -4.80
CA PRO A 100 -6.65 8.03 -4.18
C PRO A 100 -5.76 8.04 -2.93
N PRO A 101 -4.98 9.12 -2.69
CA PRO A 101 -4.05 9.22 -1.56
C PRO A 101 -4.70 9.05 -0.19
N VAL A 102 -6.01 9.25 -0.10
CA VAL A 102 -6.78 9.02 1.13
C VAL A 102 -6.66 7.58 1.64
N HIS A 103 -6.47 6.60 0.74
CA HIS A 103 -6.24 5.20 1.14
C HIS A 103 -4.92 5.04 1.89
N GLY A 104 -3.84 5.65 1.41
CA GLY A 104 -2.55 5.70 2.12
C GLY A 104 -2.68 6.40 3.48
N GLN A 105 -3.43 7.49 3.53
CA GLN A 105 -3.69 8.21 4.79
C GLN A 105 -4.44 7.34 5.79
N MET A 106 -5.50 6.63 5.37
CA MET A 106 -6.24 5.71 6.22
C MET A 106 -5.34 4.60 6.80
N MET A 107 -4.45 4.03 5.96
CA MET A 107 -3.47 3.04 6.41
C MET A 107 -2.52 3.63 7.47
N CYS A 108 -2.00 4.83 7.22
CA CYS A 108 -1.14 5.56 8.16
C CYS A 108 -1.81 5.82 9.50
N ASP A 109 -3.02 6.32 9.48
CA ASP A 109 -3.77 6.67 10.69
C ASP A 109 -4.13 5.44 11.52
N THR A 110 -4.49 4.34 10.83
CA THR A 110 -4.77 3.06 11.48
C THR A 110 -3.51 2.49 12.12
N ALA A 111 -2.38 2.50 11.42
CA ALA A 111 -1.11 2.01 11.95
C ALA A 111 -0.65 2.83 13.17
N LYS A 112 -0.74 4.16 13.11
CA LYS A 112 -0.36 5.04 14.23
C LYS A 112 -1.18 4.78 15.49
N LYS A 113 -2.47 4.47 15.36
CA LYS A 113 -3.35 4.14 16.51
C LYS A 113 -2.96 2.84 17.20
N SER A 114 -2.39 1.89 16.46
CA SER A 114 -2.04 0.55 16.95
C SER A 114 -0.54 0.39 17.21
N LEU A 115 0.24 1.46 17.03
CA LEU A 115 1.69 1.47 17.20
C LEU A 115 2.06 1.31 18.67
N LYS A 116 3.01 0.41 18.94
CA LYS A 116 3.63 0.24 20.25
C LYS A 116 5.04 0.86 20.30
N PRO A 117 5.62 1.10 21.50
CA PRO A 117 6.83 1.91 21.67
C PRO A 117 8.05 1.49 20.85
N GLN A 118 8.24 0.21 20.55
CA GLN A 118 9.40 -0.28 19.80
C GLN A 118 9.18 -0.29 18.28
N GLY A 119 7.96 -0.03 17.82
CA GLY A 119 7.63 0.03 16.41
C GLY A 119 7.84 1.43 15.80
N SER A 120 7.68 1.53 14.50
CA SER A 120 7.65 2.82 13.80
C SER A 120 6.65 2.84 12.65
N VAL A 121 6.04 4.00 12.43
CA VAL A 121 5.19 4.28 11.27
C VAL A 121 5.71 5.52 10.58
N GLU A 122 6.05 5.38 9.31
CA GLU A 122 6.46 6.47 8.45
C GLU A 122 5.51 6.59 7.27
N CYS A 123 5.09 7.81 6.97
CA CYS A 123 4.16 8.11 5.89
C CYS A 123 4.74 9.20 5.01
N TRP A 124 4.92 8.88 3.74
CA TRP A 124 5.52 9.78 2.78
C TRP A 124 4.61 9.99 1.58
N GLN A 125 4.24 11.25 1.35
CA GLN A 125 3.53 11.65 0.15
C GLN A 125 4.54 12.07 -0.92
N THR A 126 4.67 11.26 -1.98
CA THR A 126 5.49 11.60 -3.15
C THR A 126 4.75 12.55 -4.08
N ARG A 127 5.48 13.20 -4.99
CA ARG A 127 4.85 14.11 -5.97
C ARG A 127 3.83 13.40 -6.84
N GLY A 128 4.14 12.16 -7.27
CA GLY A 128 3.24 11.34 -8.08
C GLY A 128 3.03 11.86 -9.52
N ILE A 129 3.91 12.74 -10.00
CA ILE A 129 3.82 13.33 -11.34
C ILE A 129 5.08 12.95 -12.12
N ILE A 130 4.91 12.40 -13.31
CA ILE A 130 5.94 12.32 -14.33
C ILE A 130 5.66 13.45 -15.31
N SER A 131 6.59 14.39 -15.44
CA SER A 131 6.56 15.37 -16.51
C SER A 131 7.12 14.70 -17.78
N VAL A 132 6.32 14.59 -18.82
CA VAL A 132 6.76 14.11 -20.14
C VAL A 132 6.91 15.33 -21.02
N ASP A 133 7.90 15.33 -21.92
CA ASP A 133 8.12 16.41 -22.90
C ASP A 133 6.81 16.83 -23.59
N GLU A 134 6.74 18.13 -23.96
CA GLU A 134 5.56 18.79 -24.55
C GLU A 134 4.43 19.18 -23.58
N GLY A 135 4.71 19.37 -22.28
CA GLY A 135 3.74 19.91 -21.32
C GLY A 135 2.65 18.93 -20.89
N ARG A 136 2.72 17.66 -21.30
CA ARG A 136 1.86 16.60 -20.78
C ARG A 136 2.35 16.16 -19.40
N LYS A 137 1.51 16.32 -18.40
CA LYS A 137 1.70 15.72 -17.07
C LYS A 137 1.04 14.34 -17.07
N ILE A 138 1.82 13.30 -16.81
CA ILE A 138 1.27 11.99 -16.50
C ILE A 138 1.18 11.92 -14.98
N THR A 139 -0.04 11.97 -14.46
CA THR A 139 -0.32 11.61 -13.08
C THR A 139 -0.31 10.09 -13.01
N GLY A 140 0.63 9.53 -12.27
CA GLY A 140 0.85 8.09 -12.29
C GLY A 140 0.49 7.43 -10.97
N HIS A 141 -0.13 6.28 -11.10
CA HIS A 141 -0.27 5.33 -10.00
C HIS A 141 1.06 4.62 -9.76
N ALA A 142 1.50 4.56 -8.49
CA ALA A 142 2.73 3.88 -8.05
C ALA A 142 4.02 4.39 -8.75
N VAL A 143 4.08 5.68 -9.09
CA VAL A 143 5.24 6.31 -9.77
C VAL A 143 6.22 6.97 -8.81
N GLY A 144 6.05 6.83 -7.50
CA GLY A 144 6.90 7.45 -6.48
C GLY A 144 8.37 7.12 -6.68
N MET A 145 8.68 5.86 -6.97
CA MET A 145 10.04 5.41 -7.24
C MET A 145 10.66 6.10 -8.46
N LEU A 146 9.88 6.35 -9.52
CA LEU A 146 10.36 7.00 -10.74
C LEU A 146 10.52 8.51 -10.57
N THR A 147 9.58 9.14 -9.86
CA THR A 147 9.56 10.60 -9.69
C THR A 147 10.53 11.11 -8.63
N GLU A 148 10.94 10.23 -7.70
CA GLU A 148 11.78 10.59 -6.54
C GLU A 148 12.89 9.55 -6.31
N MET A 149 13.44 8.99 -7.37
CA MET A 149 14.37 7.83 -7.34
C MET A 149 15.51 7.96 -6.32
N GLY A 150 16.16 9.11 -6.25
CA GLY A 150 17.24 9.36 -5.28
C GLY A 150 16.75 9.28 -3.84
N ASN A 151 15.68 10.00 -3.52
CA ASN A 151 15.06 9.99 -2.19
C ASN A 151 14.45 8.62 -1.87
N TRP A 152 13.87 7.95 -2.87
CA TRP A 152 13.30 6.61 -2.71
C TRP A 152 14.34 5.61 -2.23
N ASN A 153 15.47 5.53 -2.96
CA ASN A 153 16.55 4.60 -2.64
C ASN A 153 17.17 4.88 -1.27
N LEU A 154 17.39 6.16 -0.95
CA LEU A 154 17.94 6.55 0.35
C LEU A 154 17.00 6.16 1.50
N ARG A 155 15.71 6.48 1.38
CA ARG A 155 14.72 6.14 2.41
C ARG A 155 14.52 4.64 2.56
N MET A 156 14.50 3.88 1.46
CA MET A 156 14.36 2.43 1.50
C MET A 156 15.55 1.77 2.19
N LYS A 157 16.78 2.18 1.85
CA LYS A 157 17.99 1.69 2.50
C LYS A 157 18.01 2.04 3.99
N ASP A 158 17.68 3.29 4.34
CA ASP A 158 17.61 3.74 5.73
C ASP A 158 16.56 2.95 6.51
N PHE A 159 15.33 2.87 5.98
CA PHE A 159 14.23 2.18 6.64
C PHE A 159 14.55 0.71 6.92
N PHE A 160 14.91 -0.08 5.92
CA PHE A 160 15.23 -1.49 6.11
C PHE A 160 16.54 -1.70 6.87
N GLY A 161 17.55 -0.85 6.66
CA GLY A 161 18.83 -0.92 7.36
C GLY A 161 18.67 -0.83 8.88
N ARG A 162 17.99 0.21 9.37
CA ARG A 162 17.80 0.42 10.81
C ARG A 162 16.73 -0.48 11.44
N THR A 163 15.66 -0.83 10.70
CA THR A 163 14.56 -1.63 11.26
C THR A 163 14.85 -3.12 11.31
N LEU A 164 15.65 -3.62 10.37
CA LEU A 164 16.08 -5.02 10.32
C LEU A 164 17.48 -5.22 10.94
N GLN A 165 18.13 -4.14 11.36
CA GLN A 165 19.51 -4.17 11.89
C GLN A 165 20.49 -4.83 10.92
N LEU A 166 20.33 -4.54 9.61
CA LEU A 166 21.25 -5.01 8.59
C LEU A 166 22.62 -4.36 8.83
N LYS A 167 23.65 -5.20 8.86
CA LYS A 167 25.03 -4.67 8.91
C LYS A 167 25.32 -3.96 7.59
N PRO A 168 26.04 -2.82 7.60
CA PRO A 168 26.42 -2.09 6.40
C PRO A 168 27.32 -2.90 5.47
#